data_3f0e25680c64e2a573560b58f2228dcc
#
_entry.id   3f0e25680c64e2a573560b58f2228dcc
#
_cell.length_a   1.000
_cell.length_b   1.000
_cell.length_c   1.000
_cell.angle_alpha   90.00
_cell.angle_beta   90.00
_cell.angle_gamma   90.00
#
_symmetry.space_group_name_H-M   'P 1'
#
loop_
_entity.id
_entity.type
_entity.pdbx_description
1 polymer ?
#
loop_
_entity_poly.entity_id
_entity_poly.type
_entity_poly.pdbx_seq_one_letter_code
_entity_poly.pdbx_strand_id
1 'polypeptide(L)'
;GLAMVCAVKGYRLLLAMSENASEERKKILRARGAEILLTPGHLGTDGAIEEVYRLAREHPDQYFMTDQFNNEANWKAHYEGTAEEIWRQTGGAVTTVVATLGTSGTAMGLSRGLKAHNPAVRIVGVEPYLGHKIQGLKNMKESYRPELFERDRLDVKPNVEDEAAFAMARRLAREEGLFVGMSSGAAMEVACAEAAAMESGTLVVIFPDSGERYLSTTLFAQRDKIDLLLYNTATRRKEWFEPLAEGRVAMYSCGPTAHASMDLGQCRRM
;
A
#
# COMPACT_ATOMS: atom_id res chain seq x y z
N GLY A 1 -9.06 -4.83 -11.42
CA GLY A 1 -10.43 -5.38 -11.42
C GLY A 1 -11.23 -4.83 -12.59
N LEU A 2 -11.80 -3.61 -12.48
CA LEU A 2 -12.71 -3.03 -13.48
C LEU A 2 -12.16 -3.08 -14.90
N ALA A 3 -10.91 -2.64 -15.15
CA ALA A 3 -10.34 -2.67 -16.49
C ALA A 3 -10.27 -4.09 -17.10
N MET A 4 -10.02 -5.11 -16.28
CA MET A 4 -10.03 -6.49 -16.73
C MET A 4 -11.45 -6.94 -17.10
N VAL A 5 -12.42 -6.66 -16.27
CA VAL A 5 -13.83 -7.03 -16.53
C VAL A 5 -14.37 -6.30 -17.75
N CYS A 6 -14.12 -5.00 -17.88
CA CYS A 6 -14.55 -4.21 -19.03
C CYS A 6 -13.93 -4.70 -20.34
N ALA A 7 -12.64 -5.04 -20.33
CA ALA A 7 -11.97 -5.60 -21.51
C ALA A 7 -12.62 -6.93 -21.96
N VAL A 8 -12.90 -7.84 -21.01
CA VAL A 8 -13.54 -9.14 -21.33
C VAL A 8 -14.99 -8.98 -21.78
N LYS A 9 -15.71 -8.01 -21.20
CA LYS A 9 -17.14 -7.74 -21.48
C LYS A 9 -17.35 -6.80 -22.68
N GLY A 10 -16.29 -6.18 -23.21
CA GLY A 10 -16.37 -5.22 -24.30
C GLY A 10 -16.92 -3.84 -23.89
N TYR A 11 -16.87 -3.49 -22.60
CA TYR A 11 -17.28 -2.17 -22.14
C TYR A 11 -16.16 -1.15 -22.29
N ARG A 12 -16.49 0.05 -22.73
CA ARG A 12 -15.58 1.20 -22.61
C ARG A 12 -15.44 1.58 -21.15
N LEU A 13 -14.23 1.95 -20.75
CA LEU A 13 -13.93 2.31 -19.37
C LEU A 13 -13.11 3.60 -19.33
N LEU A 14 -13.62 4.59 -18.61
CA LEU A 14 -12.88 5.78 -18.19
C LEU A 14 -12.57 5.69 -16.70
N LEU A 15 -11.31 5.84 -16.34
CA LEU A 15 -10.84 5.81 -14.95
C LEU A 15 -10.21 7.16 -14.59
N ALA A 16 -10.73 7.85 -13.58
CA ALA A 16 -10.05 8.97 -12.96
C ALA A 16 -9.06 8.46 -11.90
N MET A 17 -7.86 9.02 -11.90
CA MET A 17 -6.83 8.70 -10.91
C MET A 17 -5.85 9.85 -10.74
N SER A 18 -5.28 9.96 -9.54
CA SER A 18 -4.24 10.94 -9.27
C SER A 18 -3.02 10.72 -10.18
N GLU A 19 -2.40 11.80 -10.66
CA GLU A 19 -1.14 11.77 -11.41
C GLU A 19 -0.01 11.10 -10.63
N ASN A 20 -0.07 11.09 -9.28
CA ASN A 20 0.89 10.42 -8.41
C ASN A 20 0.76 8.89 -8.38
N ALA A 21 -0.25 8.31 -9.06
CA ALA A 21 -0.35 6.86 -9.20
C ALA A 21 0.86 6.31 -9.97
N SER A 22 1.33 5.11 -9.61
CA SER A 22 2.50 4.48 -10.23
C SER A 22 2.36 4.35 -11.75
N GLU A 23 3.47 4.47 -12.46
CA GLU A 23 3.49 4.35 -13.92
C GLU A 23 3.07 2.96 -14.39
N GLU A 24 3.41 1.92 -13.62
CA GLU A 24 2.99 0.55 -13.89
C GLU A 24 1.46 0.43 -13.89
N ARG A 25 0.78 1.03 -12.90
CA ARG A 25 -0.69 1.03 -12.85
C ARG A 25 -1.29 1.70 -14.06
N LYS A 26 -0.79 2.86 -14.45
CA LYS A 26 -1.24 3.59 -15.66
C LYS A 26 -1.04 2.75 -16.93
N LYS A 27 0.15 2.14 -17.08
CA LYS A 27 0.47 1.27 -18.24
C LYS A 27 -0.42 0.03 -18.30
N ILE A 28 -0.63 -0.66 -17.17
CA ILE A 28 -1.50 -1.85 -17.09
C ILE A 28 -2.94 -1.51 -17.47
N LEU A 29 -3.46 -0.36 -17.02
CA LEU A 29 -4.82 0.06 -17.33
C LEU A 29 -4.99 0.40 -18.81
N ARG A 30 -4.04 1.16 -19.40
CA ARG A 30 -4.03 1.48 -20.82
C ARG A 30 -3.91 0.21 -21.68
N ALA A 31 -3.05 -0.73 -21.29
CA ALA A 31 -2.89 -2.01 -21.98
C ALA A 31 -4.17 -2.85 -22.01
N ARG A 32 -5.08 -2.63 -21.05
CA ARG A 32 -6.42 -3.25 -20.99
C ARG A 32 -7.50 -2.43 -21.70
N GLY A 33 -7.12 -1.38 -22.43
CA GLY A 33 -8.05 -0.54 -23.17
C GLY A 33 -8.78 0.51 -22.36
N ALA A 34 -8.42 0.74 -21.09
CA ALA A 34 -9.02 1.80 -20.31
C ALA A 34 -8.47 3.18 -20.69
N GLU A 35 -9.37 4.14 -20.83
CA GLU A 35 -9.04 5.56 -20.86
C GLU A 35 -8.73 6.06 -19.45
N ILE A 36 -7.74 6.92 -19.30
CA ILE A 36 -7.31 7.42 -17.99
C ILE A 36 -7.41 8.95 -17.99
N LEU A 37 -8.18 9.47 -17.05
CA LEU A 37 -8.24 10.86 -16.69
C LEU A 37 -7.36 11.10 -15.46
N LEU A 38 -6.29 11.87 -15.63
CA LEU A 38 -5.40 12.21 -14.54
C LEU A 38 -5.90 13.47 -13.81
N THR A 39 -5.93 13.40 -12.49
CA THR A 39 -6.25 14.53 -11.61
C THR A 39 -5.01 15.01 -10.88
N PRO A 40 -4.96 16.29 -10.44
CA PRO A 40 -3.80 16.86 -9.79
C PRO A 40 -3.32 16.04 -8.59
N GLY A 41 -2.01 15.79 -8.51
CA GLY A 41 -1.40 14.91 -7.51
C GLY A 41 -1.63 15.35 -6.06
N HIS A 42 -1.68 16.66 -5.81
CA HIS A 42 -1.90 17.24 -4.48
C HIS A 42 -3.31 16.97 -3.92
N LEU A 43 -4.30 16.68 -4.79
CA LEU A 43 -5.66 16.31 -4.39
C LEU A 43 -5.79 14.81 -4.06
N GLY A 44 -4.77 14.02 -4.35
CA GLY A 44 -4.78 12.59 -4.05
C GLY A 44 -5.95 11.83 -4.69
N THR A 45 -6.50 10.89 -3.95
CA THR A 45 -7.67 10.11 -4.40
C THR A 45 -8.96 10.93 -4.39
N ASP A 46 -9.08 11.90 -3.48
CA ASP A 46 -10.29 12.72 -3.34
C ASP A 46 -10.56 13.54 -4.61
N GLY A 47 -9.52 14.12 -5.22
CA GLY A 47 -9.68 14.82 -6.50
C GLY A 47 -10.16 13.91 -7.64
N ALA A 48 -9.76 12.65 -7.65
CA ALA A 48 -10.26 11.69 -8.64
C ALA A 48 -11.74 11.31 -8.36
N ILE A 49 -12.13 11.20 -7.11
CA ILE A 49 -13.51 10.94 -6.71
C ILE A 49 -14.41 12.11 -7.14
N GLU A 50 -14.05 13.33 -6.79
CA GLU A 50 -14.80 14.54 -7.16
C GLU A 50 -15.02 14.65 -8.66
N GLU A 51 -13.97 14.38 -9.45
CA GLU A 51 -14.04 14.44 -10.91
C GLU A 51 -14.98 13.38 -11.50
N VAL A 52 -14.98 12.14 -10.96
CA VAL A 52 -15.93 11.11 -11.39
C VAL A 52 -17.38 11.51 -11.09
N TYR A 53 -17.65 12.05 -9.89
CA TYR A 53 -18.99 12.53 -9.55
C TYR A 53 -19.42 13.72 -10.41
N ARG A 54 -18.49 14.62 -10.74
CA ARG A 54 -18.76 15.73 -11.66
C ARG A 54 -19.17 15.22 -13.03
N LEU A 55 -18.38 14.33 -13.64
CA LEU A 55 -18.66 13.76 -14.96
C LEU A 55 -19.98 12.98 -15.01
N ALA A 56 -20.25 12.16 -14.00
CA ALA A 56 -21.48 11.37 -13.93
C ALA A 56 -22.73 12.27 -13.82
N ARG A 57 -22.62 13.40 -13.11
CA ARG A 57 -23.70 14.37 -12.95
C ARG A 57 -23.91 15.23 -14.20
N GLU A 58 -22.84 15.65 -14.87
CA GLU A 58 -22.89 16.49 -16.08
C GLU A 58 -23.30 15.70 -17.33
N HIS A 59 -22.98 14.40 -17.37
CA HIS A 59 -23.22 13.53 -18.52
C HIS A 59 -23.87 12.19 -18.12
N PRO A 60 -25.07 12.20 -17.51
CA PRO A 60 -25.71 11.00 -16.95
C PRO A 60 -26.09 9.96 -18.02
N ASP A 61 -26.34 10.41 -19.26
CA ASP A 61 -26.66 9.52 -20.39
C ASP A 61 -25.41 8.86 -21.01
N GLN A 62 -24.22 9.33 -20.65
CA GLN A 62 -22.96 8.92 -21.25
C GLN A 62 -22.16 8.01 -20.32
N TYR A 63 -22.25 8.22 -19.00
CA TYR A 63 -21.47 7.51 -18.01
C TYR A 63 -22.34 6.74 -17.01
N PHE A 64 -22.04 5.47 -16.86
CA PHE A 64 -22.48 4.66 -15.73
C PHE A 64 -21.38 4.66 -14.65
N MET A 65 -21.66 5.26 -13.52
CA MET A 65 -20.74 5.28 -12.39
C MET A 65 -20.91 4.02 -11.53
N THR A 66 -19.83 3.27 -11.35
CA THR A 66 -19.83 2.04 -10.51
C THR A 66 -19.88 2.34 -9.02
N ASP A 67 -19.50 3.54 -8.63
CA ASP A 67 -19.53 4.08 -7.25
C ASP A 67 -18.98 3.15 -6.18
N GLN A 68 -17.72 2.77 -6.33
CA GLN A 68 -17.09 1.79 -5.46
C GLN A 68 -17.06 2.17 -3.96
N PHE A 69 -17.28 3.44 -3.62
CA PHE A 69 -17.27 3.92 -2.23
C PHE A 69 -18.62 3.78 -1.53
N ASN A 70 -19.72 3.72 -2.30
CA ASN A 70 -21.08 3.69 -1.76
C ASN A 70 -21.89 2.49 -2.25
N ASN A 71 -21.47 1.83 -3.33
CA ASN A 71 -22.17 0.69 -3.88
C ASN A 71 -22.00 -0.55 -3.00
N GLU A 72 -23.09 -1.05 -2.47
CA GLU A 72 -23.12 -2.26 -1.62
C GLU A 72 -22.55 -3.51 -2.30
N ALA A 73 -22.56 -3.60 -3.64
CA ALA A 73 -21.96 -4.72 -4.37
C ALA A 73 -20.47 -4.90 -4.00
N ASN A 74 -19.79 -3.83 -3.57
CA ASN A 74 -18.42 -3.87 -3.13
C ASN A 74 -18.25 -4.77 -1.88
N TRP A 75 -18.99 -4.50 -0.80
CA TRP A 75 -18.86 -5.33 0.41
C TRP A 75 -19.54 -6.70 0.25
N LYS A 76 -20.63 -6.79 -0.54
CA LYS A 76 -21.34 -8.06 -0.81
C LYS A 76 -20.43 -9.09 -1.48
N ALA A 77 -19.59 -8.68 -2.43
CA ALA A 77 -18.63 -9.58 -3.06
C ALA A 77 -17.66 -10.21 -2.05
N HIS A 78 -17.25 -9.46 -1.02
CA HIS A 78 -16.39 -9.98 0.05
C HIS A 78 -17.17 -10.78 1.10
N TYR A 79 -18.44 -10.47 1.31
CA TYR A 79 -19.35 -11.22 2.18
C TYR A 79 -19.62 -12.61 1.59
N GLU A 80 -20.03 -12.66 0.32
CA GLU A 80 -20.45 -13.89 -0.37
C GLU A 80 -19.25 -14.74 -0.86
N GLY A 81 -18.11 -14.10 -1.11
CA GLY A 81 -16.90 -14.74 -1.64
C GLY A 81 -15.79 -14.85 -0.61
N THR A 82 -15.06 -13.77 -0.36
CA THR A 82 -13.81 -13.77 0.41
C THR A 82 -13.99 -14.30 1.85
N ALA A 83 -15.08 -13.92 2.53
CA ALA A 83 -15.37 -14.39 3.88
C ALA A 83 -15.62 -15.90 3.90
N GLU A 84 -16.41 -16.40 2.95
CA GLU A 84 -16.72 -17.82 2.83
C GLU A 84 -15.48 -18.65 2.46
N GLU A 85 -14.62 -18.11 1.58
CA GLU A 85 -13.34 -18.74 1.25
C GLU A 85 -12.44 -18.85 2.47
N ILE A 86 -12.28 -17.79 3.25
CA ILE A 86 -11.48 -17.78 4.48
C ILE A 86 -12.05 -18.80 5.48
N TRP A 87 -13.36 -18.75 5.73
CA TRP A 87 -14.02 -19.68 6.66
C TRP A 87 -13.78 -21.15 6.28
N ARG A 88 -14.01 -21.47 5.02
CA ARG A 88 -13.82 -22.82 4.49
C ARG A 88 -12.35 -23.26 4.53
N GLN A 89 -11.42 -22.41 4.08
CA GLN A 89 -9.99 -22.74 3.98
C GLN A 89 -9.33 -22.90 5.35
N THR A 90 -9.83 -22.19 6.35
CA THR A 90 -9.36 -22.35 7.74
C THR A 90 -10.10 -23.45 8.52
N GLY A 91 -11.09 -24.10 7.90
CA GLY A 91 -11.95 -25.07 8.60
C GLY A 91 -12.71 -24.45 9.77
N GLY A 92 -13.01 -23.14 9.70
CA GLY A 92 -13.66 -22.40 10.78
C GLY A 92 -12.72 -21.99 11.92
N ALA A 93 -11.41 -22.24 11.81
CA ALA A 93 -10.44 -21.94 12.87
C ALA A 93 -9.97 -20.48 12.90
N VAL A 94 -10.40 -19.63 11.94
CA VAL A 94 -10.04 -18.22 11.93
C VAL A 94 -10.54 -17.49 13.17
N THR A 95 -9.62 -16.84 13.88
CA THR A 95 -9.92 -16.05 15.10
C THR A 95 -9.75 -14.56 14.88
N THR A 96 -8.85 -14.17 13.96
CA THR A 96 -8.55 -12.76 13.67
C THR A 96 -8.33 -12.57 12.18
N VAL A 97 -8.86 -11.49 11.62
CA VAL A 97 -8.60 -11.08 10.24
C VAL A 97 -8.12 -9.65 10.20
N VAL A 98 -7.03 -9.41 9.46
CA VAL A 98 -6.45 -8.08 9.23
C VAL A 98 -6.69 -7.66 7.78
N ALA A 99 -7.38 -6.55 7.58
CA ALA A 99 -7.65 -5.96 6.27
C ALA A 99 -7.42 -4.45 6.30
N THR A 100 -6.88 -3.91 5.23
CA THR A 100 -6.64 -2.48 5.09
C THR A 100 -7.88 -1.72 4.61
N LEU A 101 -7.96 -0.44 4.94
CA LEU A 101 -9.09 0.44 4.61
C LEU A 101 -8.75 1.34 3.41
N GLY A 102 -9.50 1.19 2.34
CA GLY A 102 -9.60 2.09 1.18
C GLY A 102 -11.05 2.47 1.01
N THR A 103 -11.80 1.74 0.18
CA THR A 103 -13.28 1.85 0.11
C THR A 103 -13.98 1.22 1.30
N SER A 104 -13.25 0.51 2.14
CA SER A 104 -13.71 -0.30 3.26
C SER A 104 -14.47 -1.59 2.90
N GLY A 105 -14.82 -1.80 1.64
CA GLY A 105 -15.63 -2.95 1.21
C GLY A 105 -15.13 -4.30 1.69
N THR A 106 -13.83 -4.55 1.60
CA THR A 106 -13.20 -5.80 2.09
C THR A 106 -13.45 -5.99 3.58
N ALA A 107 -13.08 -5.02 4.40
CA ALA A 107 -13.23 -5.12 5.86
C ALA A 107 -14.72 -5.26 6.27
N MET A 108 -15.61 -4.52 5.61
CA MET A 108 -17.05 -4.58 5.88
C MET A 108 -17.67 -5.90 5.46
N GLY A 109 -17.28 -6.45 4.31
CA GLY A 109 -17.74 -7.77 3.85
C GLY A 109 -17.24 -8.90 4.74
N LEU A 110 -15.94 -8.87 5.10
CA LEU A 110 -15.34 -9.85 6.01
C LEU A 110 -15.98 -9.82 7.40
N SER A 111 -16.22 -8.61 7.94
CA SER A 111 -16.89 -8.46 9.23
C SER A 111 -18.27 -9.10 9.22
N ARG A 112 -19.08 -8.80 8.20
CA ARG A 112 -20.42 -9.36 8.08
C ARG A 112 -20.41 -10.89 7.91
N GLY A 113 -19.57 -11.39 6.99
CA GLY A 113 -19.52 -12.81 6.66
C GLY A 113 -18.95 -13.65 7.80
N LEU A 114 -17.77 -13.32 8.28
CA LEU A 114 -17.11 -14.13 9.31
C LEU A 114 -17.83 -14.06 10.66
N LYS A 115 -18.36 -12.90 11.06
CA LYS A 115 -19.13 -12.77 12.30
C LYS A 115 -20.51 -13.44 12.21
N ALA A 116 -21.05 -13.67 11.00
CA ALA A 116 -22.24 -14.50 10.82
C ALA A 116 -21.98 -15.97 11.16
N HIS A 117 -20.78 -16.48 10.84
CA HIS A 117 -20.36 -17.83 11.23
C HIS A 117 -19.94 -17.90 12.70
N ASN A 118 -19.11 -16.95 13.14
CA ASN A 118 -18.63 -16.88 14.52
C ASN A 118 -18.50 -15.42 14.97
N PRO A 119 -19.40 -14.93 15.84
CA PRO A 119 -19.35 -13.55 16.33
C PRO A 119 -18.06 -13.16 17.07
N ALA A 120 -17.28 -14.15 17.56
CA ALA A 120 -16.04 -13.93 18.25
C ALA A 120 -14.85 -13.64 17.32
N VAL A 121 -14.99 -13.79 15.98
CA VAL A 121 -13.93 -13.46 15.04
C VAL A 121 -13.62 -11.97 15.11
N ARG A 122 -12.37 -11.65 15.40
CA ARG A 122 -11.85 -10.30 15.56
C ARG A 122 -11.50 -9.71 14.18
N ILE A 123 -12.01 -8.52 13.89
CA ILE A 123 -11.77 -7.80 12.63
C ILE A 123 -10.92 -6.56 12.90
N VAL A 124 -9.73 -6.55 12.29
CA VAL A 124 -8.75 -5.46 12.39
C VAL A 124 -8.75 -4.69 11.09
N GLY A 125 -9.18 -3.42 11.13
CA GLY A 125 -9.19 -2.53 9.98
C GLY A 125 -8.01 -1.57 10.03
N VAL A 126 -7.02 -1.74 9.16
CA VAL A 126 -5.80 -0.93 9.14
C VAL A 126 -5.98 0.31 8.27
N GLU A 127 -5.75 1.49 8.81
CA GLU A 127 -5.71 2.74 8.04
C GLU A 127 -4.35 3.45 8.18
N PRO A 128 -3.93 4.22 7.18
CA PRO A 128 -2.72 5.02 7.28
C PRO A 128 -2.95 6.28 8.12
N TYR A 129 -1.91 6.98 8.55
CA TYR A 129 -2.03 8.33 9.07
C TYR A 129 -2.43 9.32 7.97
N LEU A 130 -2.97 10.49 8.34
CA LEU A 130 -3.29 11.56 7.38
C LEU A 130 -2.02 12.03 6.67
N GLY A 131 -2.14 12.31 5.36
CA GLY A 131 -1.02 12.74 4.52
C GLY A 131 -0.10 11.60 4.05
N HIS A 132 -0.52 10.36 4.20
CA HIS A 132 0.23 9.16 3.81
C HIS A 132 0.53 9.07 2.29
N LYS A 133 1.49 8.20 1.97
CA LYS A 133 1.88 7.86 0.59
C LYS A 133 1.55 6.41 0.21
N ILE A 134 0.80 5.69 1.04
CA ILE A 134 0.42 4.29 0.80
C ILE A 134 -0.70 4.28 -0.24
N GLN A 135 -0.37 3.95 -1.49
CA GLN A 135 -1.35 3.93 -2.57
C GLN A 135 -2.39 2.83 -2.35
N GLY A 136 -3.65 3.19 -2.52
CA GLY A 136 -4.79 2.27 -2.37
C GLY A 136 -5.43 2.28 -0.99
N LEU A 137 -4.82 2.90 -0.01
CA LEU A 137 -5.42 3.12 1.31
C LEU A 137 -6.02 4.51 1.44
N LYS A 138 -6.82 4.68 2.48
CA LYS A 138 -7.52 5.91 2.82
C LYS A 138 -7.64 6.04 4.33
N ASN A 139 -7.36 7.23 4.87
CA ASN A 139 -7.70 7.53 6.25
C ASN A 139 -9.18 7.94 6.31
N MET A 140 -9.95 7.39 7.25
CA MET A 140 -11.38 7.64 7.37
C MET A 140 -11.73 9.06 7.86
N LYS A 141 -10.73 9.91 8.08
CA LYS A 141 -10.87 11.35 8.37
C LYS A 141 -10.53 12.24 7.17
N GLU A 142 -10.18 11.67 6.02
CA GLU A 142 -10.02 12.42 4.77
C GLU A 142 -11.36 13.00 4.31
N SER A 143 -11.32 13.96 3.35
CA SER A 143 -12.49 14.74 2.92
C SER A 143 -13.62 13.87 2.42
N TYR A 144 -13.30 12.77 1.72
CA TYR A 144 -14.30 11.82 1.25
C TYR A 144 -14.25 10.52 2.05
N ARG A 145 -15.17 10.38 3.00
CA ARG A 145 -15.33 9.13 3.76
C ARG A 145 -16.32 8.21 3.01
N PRO A 146 -15.97 6.92 2.76
CA PRO A 146 -16.88 5.98 2.13
C PRO A 146 -18.15 5.78 2.97
N GLU A 147 -19.34 5.80 2.35
CA GLU A 147 -20.61 5.49 3.03
C GLU A 147 -20.69 4.04 3.48
N LEU A 148 -19.96 3.15 2.80
CA LEU A 148 -19.87 1.74 3.18
C LEU A 148 -19.18 1.52 4.53
N PHE A 149 -18.42 2.50 5.03
CA PHE A 149 -17.65 2.36 6.24
C PHE A 149 -18.48 2.47 7.52
N GLU A 150 -18.59 1.37 8.25
CA GLU A 150 -19.20 1.29 9.57
C GLU A 150 -18.11 0.99 10.61
N ARG A 151 -17.77 1.98 11.45
CA ARG A 151 -16.70 1.84 12.45
C ARG A 151 -16.96 0.70 13.45
N ASP A 152 -18.20 0.52 13.83
CA ASP A 152 -18.63 -0.43 14.87
C ASP A 152 -18.53 -1.90 14.43
N ARG A 153 -18.28 -2.13 13.14
CA ARG A 153 -18.00 -3.46 12.61
C ARG A 153 -16.55 -3.91 12.79
N LEU A 154 -15.68 -2.99 13.17
CA LEU A 154 -14.26 -3.28 13.42
C LEU A 154 -14.01 -3.35 14.92
N ASP A 155 -13.38 -4.42 15.37
CA ASP A 155 -12.97 -4.58 16.77
C ASP A 155 -11.83 -3.61 17.10
N VAL A 156 -10.86 -3.46 16.20
CA VAL A 156 -9.82 -2.44 16.29
C VAL A 156 -9.56 -1.76 14.96
N LYS A 157 -9.06 -0.53 15.02
CA LYS A 157 -8.70 0.27 13.86
C LYS A 157 -7.37 1.00 14.13
N PRO A 158 -6.23 0.30 14.02
CA PRO A 158 -4.92 0.89 14.18
C PRO A 158 -4.51 1.73 12.98
N ASN A 159 -3.64 2.72 13.23
CA ASN A 159 -2.96 3.47 12.19
C ASN A 159 -1.56 2.87 11.91
N VAL A 160 -1.08 3.02 10.68
CA VAL A 160 0.23 2.57 10.25
C VAL A 160 1.01 3.71 9.57
N GLU A 161 2.30 3.78 9.83
CA GLU A 161 3.22 4.72 9.19
C GLU A 161 3.67 4.21 7.81
N ASP A 162 3.91 5.13 6.88
CA ASP A 162 4.36 4.80 5.52
C ASP A 162 5.61 3.93 5.51
N GLU A 163 6.64 4.34 6.25
CA GLU A 163 7.92 3.62 6.22
C GLU A 163 7.83 2.24 6.87
N ALA A 164 7.03 2.08 7.92
CA ALA A 164 6.78 0.77 8.53
C ALA A 164 6.10 -0.17 7.52
N ALA A 165 5.07 0.31 6.82
CA ALA A 165 4.39 -0.44 5.76
C ALA A 165 5.35 -0.82 4.62
N PHE A 166 6.18 0.13 4.16
CA PHE A 166 7.13 -0.12 3.07
C PHE A 166 8.25 -1.06 3.49
N ALA A 167 8.79 -0.90 4.69
CA ALA A 167 9.80 -1.81 5.23
C ALA A 167 9.27 -3.24 5.33
N MET A 168 8.04 -3.41 5.81
CA MET A 168 7.39 -4.73 5.91
C MET A 168 7.14 -5.35 4.53
N ALA A 169 6.69 -4.59 3.53
CA ALA A 169 6.53 -5.12 2.17
C ALA A 169 7.87 -5.58 1.57
N ARG A 170 8.95 -4.83 1.82
CA ARG A 170 10.30 -5.22 1.41
C ARG A 170 10.81 -6.47 2.14
N ARG A 171 10.49 -6.61 3.43
CA ARG A 171 10.82 -7.80 4.21
C ARG A 171 10.09 -9.03 3.69
N LEU A 172 8.77 -8.94 3.45
CA LEU A 172 7.99 -10.02 2.86
C LEU A 172 8.59 -10.52 1.53
N ALA A 173 9.04 -9.59 0.67
CA ALA A 173 9.68 -9.95 -0.58
C ALA A 173 11.02 -10.68 -0.39
N ARG A 174 11.85 -10.27 0.58
CA ARG A 174 13.20 -10.79 0.78
C ARG A 174 13.25 -12.03 1.67
N GLU A 175 12.41 -12.07 2.70
CA GLU A 175 12.43 -13.10 3.74
C GLU A 175 11.47 -14.24 3.41
N GLU A 176 10.30 -13.93 2.80
CA GLU A 176 9.23 -14.89 2.54
C GLU A 176 8.99 -15.14 1.03
N GLY A 177 9.66 -14.39 0.15
CA GLY A 177 9.42 -14.48 -1.30
C GLY A 177 8.06 -13.93 -1.74
N LEU A 178 7.32 -13.26 -0.87
CA LEU A 178 6.01 -12.69 -1.15
C LEU A 178 6.15 -11.27 -1.68
N PHE A 179 6.07 -11.13 -3.00
CA PHE A 179 6.20 -9.84 -3.67
C PHE A 179 4.86 -9.10 -3.70
N VAL A 180 4.59 -8.32 -2.66
CA VAL A 180 3.29 -7.67 -2.39
C VAL A 180 3.37 -6.15 -2.45
N GLY A 181 2.20 -5.48 -2.58
CA GLY A 181 2.09 -4.04 -2.64
C GLY A 181 2.17 -3.33 -1.28
N MET A 182 2.10 -1.99 -1.33
CA MET A 182 2.20 -1.11 -0.15
C MET A 182 1.19 -1.44 0.94
N SER A 183 -0.07 -1.63 0.55
CA SER A 183 -1.16 -1.93 1.49
C SER A 183 -1.02 -3.31 2.15
N SER A 184 -0.41 -4.26 1.45
CA SER A 184 -0.10 -5.58 2.02
C SER A 184 0.97 -5.48 3.11
N GLY A 185 1.99 -4.64 2.90
CA GLY A 185 2.97 -4.33 3.94
C GLY A 185 2.33 -3.68 5.16
N ALA A 186 1.41 -2.73 4.94
CA ALA A 186 0.64 -2.11 6.01
C ALA A 186 -0.20 -3.13 6.80
N ALA A 187 -0.86 -4.05 6.10
CA ALA A 187 -1.63 -5.12 6.75
C ALA A 187 -0.74 -6.04 7.58
N MET A 188 0.41 -6.45 7.02
CA MET A 188 1.32 -7.38 7.70
C MET A 188 2.02 -6.75 8.90
N GLU A 189 2.39 -5.47 8.83
CA GLU A 189 2.96 -4.75 9.99
C GLU A 189 2.05 -4.81 11.21
N VAL A 190 0.76 -4.52 10.99
CA VAL A 190 -0.24 -4.61 12.05
C VAL A 190 -0.51 -6.06 12.45
N ALA A 191 -0.54 -6.99 11.49
CA ALA A 191 -0.76 -8.40 11.76
C ALA A 191 0.33 -9.01 12.64
N CYS A 192 1.58 -8.61 12.48
CA CYS A 192 2.67 -9.04 13.37
C CYS A 192 2.45 -8.58 14.80
N ALA A 193 1.99 -7.33 15.00
CA ALA A 193 1.69 -6.81 16.33
C ALA A 193 0.49 -7.52 16.97
N GLU A 194 -0.59 -7.77 16.19
CA GLU A 194 -1.75 -8.52 16.67
C GLU A 194 -1.37 -9.98 17.02
N ALA A 195 -0.58 -10.64 16.16
CA ALA A 195 -0.13 -12.01 16.40
C ALA A 195 0.75 -12.13 17.66
N ALA A 196 1.61 -11.15 17.92
CA ALA A 196 2.44 -11.13 19.13
C ALA A 196 1.63 -10.95 20.41
N ALA A 197 0.42 -10.40 20.33
CA ALA A 197 -0.51 -10.25 21.46
C ALA A 197 -1.47 -11.44 21.63
N MET A 198 -1.48 -12.38 20.67
CA MET A 198 -2.35 -13.56 20.73
C MET A 198 -1.67 -14.71 21.50
N GLU A 199 -2.40 -15.36 22.38
CA GLU A 199 -1.94 -16.59 23.04
C GLU A 199 -2.07 -17.80 22.10
N SER A 200 -3.13 -17.83 21.28
CA SER A 200 -3.40 -18.90 20.31
C SER A 200 -4.42 -18.43 19.28
N GLY A 201 -4.55 -19.15 18.18
CA GLY A 201 -5.55 -18.91 17.14
C GLY A 201 -4.98 -18.86 15.75
N THR A 202 -5.84 -18.60 14.77
CA THR A 202 -5.50 -18.43 13.36
C THR A 202 -5.76 -17.00 12.94
N LEU A 203 -4.68 -16.28 12.58
CA LEU A 203 -4.75 -14.93 12.05
C LEU A 203 -4.62 -14.97 10.54
N VAL A 204 -5.55 -14.35 9.82
CA VAL A 204 -5.54 -14.22 8.36
C VAL A 204 -5.27 -12.76 7.98
N VAL A 205 -4.35 -12.55 7.04
CA VAL A 205 -3.99 -11.23 6.51
C VAL A 205 -4.38 -11.15 5.05
N ILE A 206 -5.02 -10.04 4.66
CA ILE A 206 -5.40 -9.83 3.26
C ILE A 206 -4.30 -9.05 2.53
N PHE A 207 -3.76 -9.65 1.46
CA PHE A 207 -2.83 -9.02 0.53
C PHE A 207 -3.56 -8.73 -0.79
N PRO A 208 -4.00 -7.48 -1.02
CA PRO A 208 -4.91 -7.17 -2.13
C PRO A 208 -4.23 -7.08 -3.49
N ASP A 209 -2.93 -6.84 -3.54
CA ASP A 209 -2.19 -6.75 -4.79
C ASP A 209 -0.70 -7.08 -4.65
N SER A 210 -0.03 -7.13 -5.80
CA SER A 210 1.37 -7.50 -5.92
C SER A 210 2.30 -6.31 -6.13
N GLY A 211 3.58 -6.50 -5.84
CA GLY A 211 4.63 -5.47 -5.85
C GLY A 211 4.96 -4.91 -7.23
N GLU A 212 4.69 -5.65 -8.32
CA GLU A 212 5.00 -5.22 -9.69
C GLU A 212 4.31 -3.91 -10.06
N ARG A 213 3.23 -3.53 -9.37
CA ARG A 213 2.52 -2.27 -9.59
C ARG A 213 3.23 -1.04 -9.03
N TYR A 214 4.33 -1.23 -8.31
CA TYR A 214 4.98 -0.19 -7.51
C TYR A 214 6.48 -0.07 -7.75
N LEU A 215 7.02 -0.69 -8.81
CA LEU A 215 8.46 -0.72 -9.11
C LEU A 215 9.05 0.69 -9.31
N SER A 216 8.28 1.61 -9.90
CA SER A 216 8.70 3.00 -10.11
C SER A 216 8.48 3.92 -8.89
N THR A 217 7.99 3.36 -7.76
CA THR A 217 7.69 4.12 -6.57
C THR A 217 8.77 3.98 -5.50
N THR A 218 8.68 4.80 -4.45
CA THR A 218 9.58 4.73 -3.29
C THR A 218 9.50 3.41 -2.52
N LEU A 219 8.50 2.55 -2.78
CA LEU A 219 8.39 1.24 -2.13
C LEU A 219 9.62 0.37 -2.43
N PHE A 220 9.99 0.25 -3.70
CA PHE A 220 11.12 -0.56 -4.17
C PHE A 220 12.24 0.27 -4.77
N ALA A 221 12.11 1.60 -4.80
CA ALA A 221 13.26 2.42 -5.11
C ALA A 221 14.40 1.98 -4.21
N GLN A 222 15.46 1.45 -4.80
CA GLN A 222 16.70 1.31 -4.09
C GLN A 222 17.03 2.71 -3.60
N ARG A 223 16.82 2.97 -2.31
CA ARG A 223 17.67 3.93 -1.66
C ARG A 223 19.03 3.30 -1.77
N ASP A 224 19.86 3.82 -2.66
CA ASP A 224 21.28 3.73 -2.54
C ASP A 224 21.69 4.50 -1.27
N LYS A 225 21.13 4.10 -0.13
CA LYS A 225 21.77 4.32 1.14
C LYS A 225 23.01 3.46 1.03
N ILE A 226 24.08 4.11 0.67
CA ILE A 226 25.39 3.61 1.00
C ILE A 226 25.33 3.45 2.52
N ASP A 227 25.16 2.22 2.98
CA ASP A 227 25.27 1.86 4.40
C ASP A 227 26.75 2.02 4.80
N LEU A 228 27.23 3.23 4.70
CA LEU A 228 28.59 3.62 4.95
C LEU A 228 28.64 4.31 6.31
N LEU A 229 29.15 3.56 7.28
CA LEU A 229 29.43 4.08 8.61
C LEU A 229 30.80 4.74 8.61
N LEU A 230 30.86 6.05 8.65
CA LEU A 230 32.10 6.82 8.66
C LEU A 230 32.39 7.38 10.04
N TYR A 231 33.68 7.47 10.40
CA TYR A 231 34.08 8.20 11.58
C TYR A 231 34.11 9.71 11.26
N ASN A 232 33.21 10.45 11.87
CA ASN A 232 33.16 11.90 11.75
C ASN A 232 34.11 12.54 12.76
N THR A 233 35.18 13.15 12.27
CA THR A 233 36.20 13.77 13.12
C THR A 233 35.69 15.02 13.88
N ALA A 234 34.68 15.69 13.35
CA ALA A 234 34.07 16.86 13.99
C ALA A 234 33.25 16.46 15.22
N THR A 235 32.43 15.40 15.10
CA THR A 235 31.60 14.89 16.21
C THR A 235 32.30 13.82 17.04
N ARG A 236 33.45 13.28 16.58
CA ARG A 236 34.22 12.19 17.18
C ARG A 236 33.42 10.90 17.37
N ARG A 237 32.49 10.61 16.45
CA ARG A 237 31.63 9.42 16.48
C ARG A 237 31.61 8.74 15.11
N LYS A 238 31.26 7.45 15.09
CA LYS A 238 30.86 6.77 13.88
C LYS A 238 29.43 7.12 13.57
N GLU A 239 29.19 7.66 12.39
CA GLU A 239 27.86 8.12 11.93
C GLU A 239 27.60 7.54 10.54
N TRP A 240 26.32 7.26 10.25
CA TRP A 240 25.90 6.88 8.93
C TRP A 240 26.13 8.06 7.99
N PHE A 241 26.71 7.76 6.83
CA PHE A 241 26.92 8.79 5.82
C PHE A 241 25.59 9.22 5.20
N GLU A 242 25.28 10.50 5.32
CA GLU A 242 24.13 11.11 4.66
C GLU A 242 24.61 12.17 3.65
N PRO A 243 24.29 12.03 2.35
CA PRO A 243 24.66 13.02 1.35
C PRO A 243 23.90 14.31 1.58
N LEU A 244 24.58 15.47 1.41
CA LEU A 244 23.96 16.81 1.54
C LEU A 244 22.90 17.10 0.46
N ALA A 245 22.96 16.40 -0.67
CA ALA A 245 21.98 16.47 -1.75
C ALA A 245 21.64 15.05 -2.21
N GLU A 246 20.36 14.80 -2.45
CA GLU A 246 19.88 13.49 -2.88
C GLU A 246 20.56 13.02 -4.18
N GLY A 247 21.10 11.81 -4.17
CA GLY A 247 21.78 11.22 -5.32
C GLY A 247 23.13 11.84 -5.68
N ARG A 248 23.67 12.76 -4.87
CA ARG A 248 24.98 13.40 -5.14
C ARG A 248 25.89 13.35 -3.92
N VAL A 249 27.10 12.85 -4.12
CA VAL A 249 28.17 12.87 -3.13
C VAL A 249 29.33 13.67 -3.70
N ALA A 250 29.69 14.78 -3.05
CA ALA A 250 30.92 15.48 -3.32
C ALA A 250 32.00 14.95 -2.38
N MET A 251 33.05 14.36 -2.91
CA MET A 251 34.16 13.83 -2.13
C MET A 251 35.44 14.56 -2.50
N TYR A 252 36.07 15.17 -1.52
CA TYR A 252 37.44 15.65 -1.64
C TYR A 252 38.38 14.59 -1.09
N SER A 253 39.35 14.21 -1.86
CA SER A 253 40.38 13.23 -1.49
C SER A 253 41.74 13.80 -1.77
N CYS A 254 42.57 13.89 -0.73
CA CYS A 254 44.00 14.22 -0.91
C CYS A 254 44.69 13.23 -1.86
N GLY A 255 45.57 13.75 -2.70
CA GLY A 255 46.46 12.90 -3.52
C GLY A 255 47.32 11.93 -2.71
N PRO A 256 47.93 10.91 -3.32
CA PRO A 256 48.82 10.03 -2.64
C PRO A 256 49.99 10.82 -2.04
N THR A 257 50.18 10.63 -0.74
CA THR A 257 51.37 11.15 -0.07
C THR A 257 52.57 10.27 -0.48
N ALA A 258 53.74 10.87 -0.69
CA ALA A 258 54.94 10.13 -1.04
C ALA A 258 55.40 9.29 0.15
N HIS A 259 54.97 8.04 0.20
CA HIS A 259 55.38 7.04 1.20
C HIS A 259 56.05 5.84 0.52
N ALA A 260 56.89 5.14 1.27
CA ALA A 260 57.57 3.93 0.78
C ALA A 260 56.64 2.72 0.55
N SER A 261 55.39 2.78 1.10
CA SER A 261 54.37 1.78 0.91
C SER A 261 52.95 2.44 0.81
N MET A 262 52.04 1.85 0.04
CA MET A 262 50.66 2.27 -0.07
C MET A 262 49.89 1.96 1.22
N ASP A 263 49.13 2.92 1.70
CA ASP A 263 48.16 2.68 2.77
C ASP A 263 46.81 2.19 2.22
N LEU A 264 45.90 1.76 3.11
CA LEU A 264 44.55 1.29 2.74
C LEU A 264 43.70 2.35 2.03
N GLY A 265 43.96 3.64 2.28
CA GLY A 265 43.29 4.75 1.60
C GLY A 265 43.73 4.89 0.16
N GLN A 266 44.98 4.56 -0.16
CA GLN A 266 45.53 4.59 -1.52
C GLN A 266 45.08 3.39 -2.35
N CYS A 267 44.97 2.20 -1.75
CA CYS A 267 44.48 1.01 -2.43
C CYS A 267 43.03 1.06 -2.87
N ARG A 268 42.19 1.87 -2.23
CA ARG A 268 40.79 2.04 -2.60
C ARG A 268 40.52 3.04 -3.72
N ARG A 269 41.55 3.69 -4.27
CA ARG A 269 41.44 4.67 -5.36
C ARG A 269 41.77 4.10 -6.73
N MET A 270 42.21 2.85 -6.81
CA MET A 270 42.38 2.10 -8.03
C MET A 270 41.15 1.25 -8.34
#